data_16f3c4d7cf038b720e280eb9f3dfe58f
#
_entry.id   16f3c4d7cf038b720e280eb9f3dfe58f
#
_cell.length_a   1.000
_cell.length_b   1.000
_cell.length_c   1.000
_cell.angle_alpha   90.00
_cell.angle_beta   90.00
_cell.angle_gamma   90.00
#
_symmetry.space_group_name_H-M   'P 1'
#
loop_
_entity.id
_entity.type
_entity.pdbx_description
1 polymer ?
#
loop_
_entity_poly.entity_id
_entity_poly.type
_entity_poly.pdbx_seq_one_letter_code
_entity_poly.pdbx_strand_id
1 'polypeptide(L)'
;MLASYAGEVRADDSTGREAAGARRYFQALFGADFIRLPHAGATNNALDYGYSILLSHTACRIAAKGYLNQVGIHHHSKTNPYNLACDLMEPFRPLIDRKVELERPRELTPSVKRLLASTLADRIPYGHGSYRVSDAIDLWVDGCLRVMEGVGDADGISVPGMP
;
A
#
# COMPACT_ATOMS: atom_id res chain seq x y z
N MET A 1 13.57 15.84 -1.54
CA MET A 1 13.62 15.50 -0.09
C MET A 1 13.19 14.07 0.19
N LEU A 2 11.99 13.55 -0.23
CA LEU A 2 11.65 12.12 -0.04
C LEU A 2 12.60 11.18 -0.82
N ALA A 3 12.99 11.54 -2.04
CA ALA A 3 13.96 10.78 -2.84
C ALA A 3 15.34 10.64 -2.17
N SER A 4 15.77 11.61 -1.32
CA SER A 4 17.02 11.47 -0.58
C SER A 4 16.93 10.40 0.52
N TYR A 5 15.77 10.25 1.14
CA TYR A 5 15.57 9.18 2.12
C TYR A 5 15.59 7.80 1.47
N ALA A 6 14.96 7.65 0.28
CA ALA A 6 14.96 6.38 -0.44
C ALA A 6 16.36 5.86 -0.78
N GLY A 7 17.29 6.79 -1.15
CA GLY A 7 18.69 6.43 -1.41
C GLY A 7 19.52 6.09 -0.16
N GLU A 8 19.01 6.38 1.05
CA GLU A 8 19.69 6.16 2.32
C GLU A 8 19.14 4.96 3.11
N VAL A 9 18.02 4.36 2.64
CA VAL A 9 17.43 3.16 3.26
C VAL A 9 18.37 1.97 3.07
N ARG A 10 18.69 1.30 4.17
CA ARG A 10 19.41 0.01 4.16
C ARG A 10 18.42 -1.13 4.30
N ALA A 11 18.82 -2.32 3.90
CA ALA A 11 17.96 -3.51 3.87
C ALA A 11 17.27 -3.85 5.21
N ASP A 12 17.85 -3.41 6.34
CA ASP A 12 17.34 -3.62 7.71
C ASP A 12 16.74 -2.36 8.35
N ASP A 13 16.68 -1.25 7.61
CA ASP A 13 16.32 0.12 8.09
C ASP A 13 16.89 0.47 9.49
N SER A 14 18.08 -0.03 9.80
CA SER A 14 18.75 0.20 11.10
C SER A 14 18.89 1.67 11.48
N THR A 15 18.69 2.57 10.53
CA THR A 15 18.75 4.03 10.71
C THR A 15 17.38 4.70 10.87
N GLY A 16 16.27 3.97 10.79
CA GLY A 16 14.90 4.49 10.91
C GLY A 16 14.52 5.49 9.80
N ARG A 17 15.11 5.34 8.61
CA ARG A 17 14.87 6.25 7.48
C ARG A 17 13.48 6.09 6.89
N GLU A 18 12.94 4.87 6.89
CA GLU A 18 11.57 4.61 6.47
C GLU A 18 10.56 5.34 7.35
N ALA A 19 10.71 5.23 8.67
CA ALA A 19 9.85 5.92 9.63
C ALA A 19 9.95 7.45 9.50
N ALA A 20 11.17 7.98 9.30
CA ALA A 20 11.39 9.41 9.09
C ALA A 20 10.79 9.89 7.76
N GLY A 21 10.94 9.10 6.69
CA GLY A 21 10.34 9.35 5.38
C GLY A 21 8.82 9.34 5.44
N ALA A 22 8.24 8.32 6.06
CA ALA A 22 6.80 8.19 6.25
C ALA A 22 6.22 9.37 7.05
N ARG A 23 6.87 9.78 8.13
CA ARG A 23 6.45 10.95 8.91
C ARG A 23 6.38 12.21 8.04
N ARG A 24 7.42 12.49 7.26
CA ARG A 24 7.47 13.66 6.37
C ARG A 24 6.44 13.58 5.25
N TYR A 25 6.24 12.39 4.69
CA TYR A 25 5.23 12.14 3.67
C TYR A 25 3.83 12.49 4.19
N PHE A 26 3.44 11.94 5.34
CA PHE A 26 2.13 12.21 5.93
C PHE A 26 1.95 13.66 6.38
N GLN A 27 3.01 14.30 6.88
CA GLN A 27 2.97 15.74 7.20
C GLN A 27 2.81 16.61 5.95
N ALA A 28 3.38 16.23 4.81
CA ALA A 28 3.19 16.95 3.56
C ALA A 28 1.75 16.83 3.04
N LEU A 29 1.08 15.69 3.26
CA LEU A 29 -0.31 15.48 2.82
C LEU A 29 -1.34 16.11 3.76
N PHE A 30 -1.16 15.95 5.07
CA PHE A 30 -2.22 16.24 6.06
C PHE A 30 -1.90 17.42 6.97
N GLY A 31 -0.72 18.02 6.86
CA GLY A 31 -0.27 19.16 7.67
C GLY A 31 0.85 18.80 8.64
N ALA A 32 1.61 19.82 9.05
CA ALA A 32 2.85 19.65 9.84
C ALA A 32 2.64 18.92 11.18
N ASP A 33 1.46 19.07 11.78
CA ASP A 33 1.12 18.47 13.09
C ASP A 33 0.53 17.06 12.95
N PHE A 34 0.33 16.56 11.72
CA PHE A 34 -0.24 15.25 11.53
C PHE A 34 0.70 14.12 11.96
N ILE A 35 0.15 13.22 12.76
CA ILE A 35 0.83 12.00 13.20
C ILE A 35 0.03 10.81 12.69
N ARG A 36 0.68 9.95 11.90
CA ARG A 36 0.11 8.68 11.48
C ARG A 36 0.09 7.73 12.67
N LEU A 37 -1.07 7.60 13.28
CA LEU A 37 -1.30 6.73 14.44
C LEU A 37 -2.61 5.96 14.23
N PRO A 38 -2.59 4.62 14.24
CA PRO A 38 -3.80 3.82 14.06
C PRO A 38 -4.92 4.23 15.02
N HIS A 39 -6.13 4.33 14.49
CA HIS A 39 -7.35 4.67 15.24
C HIS A 39 -7.37 6.06 15.89
N ALA A 40 -6.45 6.95 15.56
CA ALA A 40 -6.38 8.30 16.12
C ALA A 40 -7.04 9.35 15.21
N GLY A 41 -8.34 9.53 15.38
CA GLY A 41 -9.11 10.55 14.67
C GLY A 41 -9.55 10.13 13.25
N ALA A 42 -10.38 10.96 12.64
CA ALA A 42 -11.10 10.63 11.40
C ALA A 42 -10.18 10.32 10.22
N THR A 43 -9.13 11.11 10.00
CA THR A 43 -8.17 10.90 8.92
C THR A 43 -7.43 9.56 9.07
N ASN A 44 -6.92 9.26 10.27
CA ASN A 44 -6.27 7.97 10.53
C ASN A 44 -7.24 6.80 10.37
N ASN A 45 -8.48 6.92 10.85
CA ASN A 45 -9.52 5.90 10.69
C ASN A 45 -9.85 5.66 9.21
N ALA A 46 -9.88 6.71 8.39
CA ALA A 46 -10.12 6.59 6.94
C ALA A 46 -8.94 5.90 6.24
N LEU A 47 -7.70 6.24 6.61
CA LEU A 47 -6.50 5.56 6.11
C LEU A 47 -6.51 4.08 6.49
N ASP A 48 -6.76 3.75 7.78
CA ASP A 48 -6.84 2.37 8.27
C ASP A 48 -7.88 1.56 7.49
N TYR A 49 -9.08 2.14 7.29
CA TYR A 49 -10.15 1.50 6.53
C TYR A 49 -9.76 1.27 5.07
N GLY A 50 -9.20 2.29 4.41
CA GLY A 50 -8.75 2.17 3.02
C GLY A 50 -7.65 1.13 2.85
N TYR A 51 -6.68 1.09 3.75
CA TYR A 51 -5.62 0.09 3.74
C TYR A 51 -6.14 -1.32 4.00
N SER A 52 -7.17 -1.48 4.84
CA SER A 52 -7.78 -2.80 5.05
C SER A 52 -8.45 -3.35 3.79
N ILE A 53 -8.96 -2.48 2.91
CA ILE A 53 -9.52 -2.87 1.60
C ILE A 53 -8.41 -3.40 0.69
N LEU A 54 -7.30 -2.66 0.56
CA LEU A 54 -6.15 -3.10 -0.24
C LEU A 54 -5.56 -4.40 0.31
N LEU A 55 -5.37 -4.48 1.63
CA LEU A 55 -4.84 -5.67 2.31
C LEU A 55 -5.72 -6.89 2.03
N SER A 56 -7.03 -6.75 2.21
CA SER A 56 -7.98 -7.87 2.00
C SER A 56 -7.95 -8.36 0.55
N HIS A 57 -7.95 -7.44 -0.42
CA HIS A 57 -7.89 -7.81 -1.82
C HIS A 57 -6.57 -8.52 -2.14
N THR A 58 -5.43 -7.92 -1.76
CA THR A 58 -4.10 -8.51 -1.98
C THR A 58 -3.96 -9.89 -1.33
N ALA A 59 -4.41 -10.04 -0.07
CA ALA A 59 -4.37 -11.32 0.63
C ALA A 59 -5.21 -12.40 -0.06
N CYS A 60 -6.40 -12.05 -0.55
CA CYS A 60 -7.23 -12.97 -1.34
C CYS A 60 -6.52 -13.41 -2.63
N ARG A 61 -5.82 -12.50 -3.32
CA ARG A 61 -5.11 -12.84 -4.57
C ARG A 61 -3.92 -13.78 -4.28
N ILE A 62 -3.14 -13.51 -3.24
CA ILE A 62 -2.04 -14.37 -2.79
C ILE A 62 -2.55 -15.78 -2.46
N ALA A 63 -3.60 -15.87 -1.66
CA ALA A 63 -4.21 -17.14 -1.27
C ALA A 63 -4.80 -17.91 -2.47
N ALA A 64 -5.45 -17.23 -3.40
CA ALA A 64 -6.01 -17.84 -4.62
C ALA A 64 -4.93 -18.47 -5.51
N LYS A 65 -3.67 -18.03 -5.39
CA LYS A 65 -2.51 -18.59 -6.10
C LYS A 65 -1.80 -19.70 -5.30
N GLY A 66 -2.31 -20.06 -4.12
CA GLY A 66 -1.77 -21.15 -3.28
C GLY A 66 -0.62 -20.73 -2.36
N TYR A 67 -0.35 -19.44 -2.20
CA TYR A 67 0.73 -18.95 -1.34
C TYR A 67 0.25 -18.61 0.07
N LEU A 68 1.17 -18.71 1.02
CA LEU A 68 0.91 -18.38 2.43
C LEU A 68 1.14 -16.90 2.68
N ASN A 69 0.11 -16.20 3.14
CA ASN A 69 0.19 -14.78 3.50
C ASN A 69 1.10 -14.50 4.71
N GLN A 70 1.39 -15.51 5.55
CA GLN A 70 2.19 -15.37 6.76
C GLN A 70 3.67 -15.14 6.48
N VAL A 71 4.18 -15.62 5.34
CA VAL A 71 5.60 -15.55 4.99
C VAL A 71 5.84 -14.28 4.18
N GLY A 72 6.23 -13.20 4.84
CA GLY A 72 6.53 -11.92 4.21
C GLY A 72 7.95 -11.84 3.66
N ILE A 73 8.18 -10.82 2.82
CA ILE A 73 9.50 -10.46 2.27
C ILE A 73 10.23 -9.55 3.26
N HIS A 74 9.56 -8.51 3.74
CA HIS A 74 10.07 -7.52 4.70
C HIS A 74 9.37 -7.63 6.06
N HIS A 75 8.04 -7.79 6.07
CA HIS A 75 7.28 -7.97 7.30
C HIS A 75 7.47 -9.39 7.86
N HIS A 76 7.96 -9.47 9.10
CA HIS A 76 8.26 -10.75 9.78
C HIS A 76 7.57 -10.89 11.14
N SER A 77 6.41 -10.24 11.33
CA SER A 77 5.65 -10.36 12.57
C SER A 77 5.13 -11.79 12.76
N LYS A 78 5.43 -12.39 13.92
CA LYS A 78 4.95 -13.74 14.28
C LYS A 78 3.44 -13.79 14.53
N THR A 79 2.82 -12.65 14.78
CA THR A 79 1.39 -12.54 15.11
C THR A 79 0.55 -12.01 13.94
N ASN A 80 1.17 -11.47 12.88
CA ASN A 80 0.46 -10.99 11.71
C ASN A 80 0.28 -12.12 10.69
N PRO A 81 -0.97 -12.55 10.40
CA PRO A 81 -1.23 -13.58 9.41
C PRO A 81 -1.09 -13.09 7.95
N TYR A 82 -0.80 -11.79 7.72
CA TYR A 82 -0.82 -11.14 6.41
C TYR A 82 0.50 -10.44 6.07
N ASN A 83 1.65 -10.95 6.54
CA ASN A 83 2.96 -10.32 6.30
C ASN A 83 3.21 -10.07 4.81
N LEU A 84 3.00 -11.08 3.94
CA LEU A 84 3.21 -10.96 2.49
C LEU A 84 2.22 -9.98 1.84
N ALA A 85 0.96 -10.01 2.24
CA ALA A 85 -0.01 -9.06 1.72
C ALA A 85 0.29 -7.62 2.16
N CYS A 86 0.83 -7.42 3.37
CA CYS A 86 1.33 -6.12 3.82
C CYS A 86 2.47 -5.62 2.91
N ASP A 87 3.44 -6.49 2.57
CA ASP A 87 4.53 -6.14 1.67
C ASP A 87 4.01 -5.78 0.27
N LEU A 88 3.15 -6.62 -0.30
CA LEU A 88 2.73 -6.47 -1.69
C LEU A 88 1.68 -5.37 -1.91
N MET A 89 0.98 -4.91 -0.88
CA MET A 89 0.03 -3.79 -1.03
C MET A 89 0.69 -2.41 -0.96
N GLU A 90 1.94 -2.30 -0.47
CA GLU A 90 2.60 -1.01 -0.23
C GLU A 90 2.56 -0.06 -1.44
N PRO A 91 2.84 -0.48 -2.69
CA PRO A 91 2.82 0.41 -3.84
C PRO A 91 1.45 1.02 -4.16
N PHE A 92 0.36 0.44 -3.62
CA PHE A 92 -1.01 0.92 -3.84
C PHE A 92 -1.53 1.83 -2.72
N ARG A 93 -0.85 1.90 -1.57
CA ARG A 93 -1.27 2.75 -0.44
C ARG A 93 -1.45 4.23 -0.81
N PRO A 94 -0.58 4.84 -1.66
CA PRO A 94 -0.74 6.24 -2.04
C PRO A 94 -2.08 6.57 -2.73
N LEU A 95 -2.76 5.58 -3.32
CA LEU A 95 -4.09 5.77 -3.90
C LEU A 95 -5.14 6.08 -2.81
N ILE A 96 -5.06 5.39 -1.69
CA ILE A 96 -5.90 5.66 -0.51
C ILE A 96 -5.51 7.00 0.12
N ASP A 97 -4.20 7.25 0.27
CA ASP A 97 -3.69 8.49 0.88
C ASP A 97 -4.22 9.71 0.14
N ARG A 98 -4.16 9.69 -1.20
CA ARG A 98 -4.69 10.75 -2.06
C ARG A 98 -6.20 10.94 -1.90
N LYS A 99 -6.98 9.83 -1.87
CA LYS A 99 -8.43 9.94 -1.65
C LYS A 99 -8.76 10.55 -0.29
N VAL A 100 -8.07 10.13 0.75
CA VAL A 100 -8.27 10.68 2.10
C VAL A 100 -7.81 12.14 2.18
N GLU A 101 -6.72 12.50 1.50
CA GLU A 101 -6.23 13.88 1.40
C GLU A 101 -7.25 14.79 0.72
N LEU A 102 -7.85 14.37 -0.38
CA LEU A 102 -8.85 15.12 -1.11
C LEU A 102 -10.17 15.25 -0.36
N GLU A 103 -10.63 14.17 0.27
CA GLU A 103 -11.91 14.12 1.00
C GLU A 103 -11.83 14.85 2.35
N ARG A 104 -10.68 14.81 3.03
CA ARG A 104 -10.46 15.37 4.38
C ARG A 104 -11.60 15.06 5.35
N PRO A 105 -11.92 13.78 5.56
CA PRO A 105 -13.10 13.39 6.30
C PRO A 105 -13.01 13.81 7.77
N ARG A 106 -14.11 14.32 8.31
CA ARG A 106 -14.24 14.62 9.74
C ARG A 106 -14.71 13.41 10.54
N GLU A 107 -15.32 12.43 9.85
CA GLU A 107 -15.82 11.18 10.40
C GLU A 107 -15.75 10.08 9.34
N LEU A 108 -15.64 8.82 9.77
CA LEU A 108 -15.67 7.66 8.89
C LEU A 108 -17.12 7.24 8.60
N THR A 109 -17.83 8.06 7.84
CA THR A 109 -19.23 7.84 7.46
C THR A 109 -19.39 6.70 6.44
N PRO A 110 -20.61 6.15 6.24
CA PRO A 110 -20.88 5.19 5.17
C PRO A 110 -20.55 5.70 3.77
N SER A 111 -20.66 7.00 3.51
CA SER A 111 -20.27 7.61 2.23
C SER A 111 -18.76 7.58 2.03
N VAL A 112 -17.98 7.95 3.06
CA VAL A 112 -16.52 7.87 3.05
C VAL A 112 -16.05 6.41 2.85
N LYS A 113 -16.66 5.46 3.55
CA LYS A 113 -16.37 4.03 3.37
C LYS A 113 -16.61 3.56 1.93
N ARG A 114 -17.74 3.95 1.32
CA ARG A 114 -18.03 3.63 -0.09
C ARG A 114 -17.01 4.25 -1.05
N LEU A 115 -16.64 5.52 -0.82
CA LEU A 115 -15.61 6.20 -1.60
C LEU A 115 -14.27 5.46 -1.53
N LEU A 116 -13.83 5.05 -0.35
CA LEU A 116 -12.59 4.29 -0.18
C LEU A 116 -12.69 2.88 -0.79
N ALA A 117 -13.83 2.22 -0.66
CA ALA A 117 -14.05 0.91 -1.27
C ALA A 117 -14.05 0.97 -2.81
N SER A 118 -14.51 2.08 -3.40
CA SER A 118 -14.48 2.25 -4.86
C SER A 118 -13.07 2.33 -5.44
N THR A 119 -12.02 2.48 -4.62
CA THR A 119 -10.63 2.54 -5.09
C THR A 119 -10.26 1.33 -5.93
N LEU A 120 -10.74 0.14 -5.60
CA LEU A 120 -10.46 -1.08 -6.39
C LEU A 120 -11.01 -1.01 -7.82
N ALA A 121 -12.03 -0.18 -8.08
CA ALA A 121 -12.62 0.01 -9.39
C ALA A 121 -12.02 1.19 -10.17
N ASP A 122 -11.24 2.07 -9.53
CA ASP A 122 -10.59 3.19 -10.19
C ASP A 122 -9.56 2.71 -11.21
N ARG A 123 -9.31 3.52 -12.22
CA ARG A 123 -8.31 3.21 -13.24
C ARG A 123 -7.01 3.96 -12.95
N ILE A 124 -5.90 3.22 -13.04
CA ILE A 124 -4.55 3.75 -12.86
C ILE A 124 -3.66 3.37 -14.04
N PRO A 125 -2.61 4.14 -14.33
CA PRO A 125 -1.53 3.69 -15.20
C PRO A 125 -0.82 2.49 -14.56
N TYR A 126 -0.60 1.43 -15.35
CA TYR A 126 0.18 0.27 -14.93
C TYR A 126 0.86 -0.36 -16.14
N GLY A 127 2.20 -0.46 -16.13
CA GLY A 127 2.94 -0.87 -17.31
C GLY A 127 2.65 0.05 -18.50
N HIS A 128 2.26 -0.55 -19.62
CA HIS A 128 1.94 0.18 -20.85
C HIS A 128 0.44 0.46 -21.03
N GLY A 129 -0.37 0.27 -19.99
CA GLY A 129 -1.82 0.39 -20.08
C GLY A 129 -2.47 1.13 -18.91
N SER A 130 -3.79 1.15 -18.93
CA SER A 130 -4.62 1.65 -17.84
C SER A 130 -5.53 0.53 -17.36
N TYR A 131 -5.40 0.16 -16.10
CA TYR A 131 -6.09 -0.97 -15.48
C TYR A 131 -6.91 -0.50 -14.28
N ARG A 132 -7.91 -1.28 -13.89
CA ARG A 132 -8.51 -1.11 -12.57
C ARG A 132 -7.46 -1.41 -11.50
N VAL A 133 -7.57 -0.77 -10.35
CA VAL A 133 -6.66 -1.04 -9.23
C VAL A 133 -6.69 -2.52 -8.86
N SER A 134 -7.89 -3.16 -8.85
CA SER A 134 -8.01 -4.60 -8.63
C SER A 134 -7.15 -5.43 -9.58
N ASP A 135 -7.24 -5.12 -10.88
CA ASP A 135 -6.54 -5.87 -11.93
C ASP A 135 -5.03 -5.59 -11.88
N ALA A 136 -4.64 -4.34 -11.55
CA ALA A 136 -3.24 -3.96 -11.37
C ALA A 136 -2.61 -4.68 -10.16
N ILE A 137 -3.36 -4.84 -9.05
CA ILE A 137 -2.92 -5.64 -7.89
C ILE A 137 -2.71 -7.10 -8.31
N ASP A 138 -3.61 -7.67 -9.11
CA ASP A 138 -3.48 -9.05 -9.59
C ASP A 138 -2.21 -9.25 -10.40
N LEU A 139 -1.94 -8.36 -11.36
CA LEU A 139 -0.73 -8.39 -12.18
C LEU A 139 0.55 -8.18 -11.35
N TRP A 140 0.50 -7.26 -10.40
CA TRP A 140 1.59 -7.00 -9.47
C TRP A 140 1.92 -8.22 -8.60
N VAL A 141 0.90 -8.82 -7.98
CA VAL A 141 1.05 -10.04 -7.17
C VAL A 141 1.63 -11.17 -8.01
N ASP A 142 1.13 -11.39 -9.23
CA ASP A 142 1.69 -12.40 -10.15
C ASP A 142 3.17 -12.15 -10.44
N GLY A 143 3.53 -10.93 -10.78
CA GLY A 143 4.91 -10.57 -11.06
C GLY A 143 5.83 -10.84 -9.87
N CYS A 144 5.44 -10.37 -8.68
CA CYS A 144 6.23 -10.56 -7.46
C CYS A 144 6.39 -12.04 -7.09
N LEU A 145 5.32 -12.84 -7.17
CA LEU A 145 5.38 -14.26 -6.86
C LEU A 145 6.30 -15.03 -7.84
N ARG A 146 6.25 -14.71 -9.13
CA ARG A 146 7.16 -15.29 -10.14
C ARG A 146 8.63 -14.97 -9.86
N VAL A 147 8.93 -13.74 -9.42
CA VAL A 147 10.30 -13.37 -9.02
C VAL A 147 10.73 -14.16 -7.79
N MET A 148 9.85 -14.34 -6.81
CA MET A 148 10.12 -15.14 -5.61
C MET A 148 10.37 -16.62 -5.94
N GLU A 149 9.76 -17.15 -7.00
CA GLU A 149 10.01 -18.51 -7.52
C GLU A 149 11.29 -18.61 -8.35
N GLY A 150 11.98 -17.51 -8.62
CA GLY A 150 13.16 -17.47 -9.50
C GLY A 150 12.83 -17.61 -10.99
N VAL A 151 11.57 -17.42 -11.39
CA VAL A 151 11.10 -17.55 -12.79
C VAL A 151 10.96 -16.18 -13.47
N GLY A 152 10.96 -15.09 -12.72
CA GLY A 152 10.79 -13.72 -13.19
C GLY A 152 12.01 -12.84 -12.96
N ASP A 153 12.02 -11.67 -13.60
CA ASP A 153 12.98 -10.60 -13.36
C ASP A 153 12.29 -9.45 -12.63
N ALA A 154 12.90 -9.00 -11.52
CA ALA A 154 12.38 -7.89 -10.73
C ALA A 154 12.28 -6.58 -11.53
N ASP A 155 13.24 -6.33 -12.43
CA ASP A 155 13.26 -5.14 -13.28
C ASP A 155 12.13 -5.11 -14.32
N GLY A 156 11.53 -6.28 -14.60
CA GLY A 156 10.37 -6.41 -15.49
C GLY A 156 9.02 -6.14 -14.84
N ILE A 157 8.97 -5.94 -13.52
CA ILE A 157 7.70 -5.70 -12.81
C ILE A 157 7.35 -4.21 -12.89
N SER A 158 6.17 -3.92 -13.44
CA SER A 158 5.65 -2.55 -13.46
C SER A 158 5.19 -2.12 -12.06
N VAL A 159 5.46 -0.86 -11.71
CA VAL A 159 4.96 -0.23 -10.48
C VAL A 159 3.69 0.55 -10.82
N PRO A 160 2.67 0.58 -9.93
CA PRO A 160 1.46 1.36 -10.17
C PRO A 160 1.78 2.85 -10.27
N GLY A 161 1.25 3.50 -11.31
CA GLY A 161 1.30 4.96 -11.46
C GLY A 161 0.18 5.63 -10.65
N MET A 162 0.40 6.91 -10.30
CA MET A 162 -0.66 7.75 -9.73
C MET A 162 -1.52 8.31 -10.88
N PRO A 163 -2.85 8.38 -10.73
CA PRO A 163 -3.75 9.00 -11.70
C PRO A 163 -3.63 10.51 -11.73
#